data_2773749e4a8a45436603cbb0df789ed5
#
_entry.id   2773749e4a8a45436603cbb0df789ed5
#
_cell.length_a   1.000
_cell.length_b   1.000
_cell.length_c   1.000
_cell.angle_alpha   90.00
_cell.angle_beta   90.00
_cell.angle_gamma   90.00
#
_symmetry.space_group_name_H-M   'P 1'
#
loop_
_entity.id
_entity.type
_entity.pdbx_description
1 polymer ?
#
loop_
_entity_poly.entity_id
_entity_poly.type
_entity_poly.pdbx_seq_one_letter_code
_entity_poly.pdbx_strand_id
1 'polypeptide(L)'
;MCGHCFVVCPQDAKQIVDETEKVKVLLQSGDPVIVSLAPSFVANYEGVGIESMREALKKLGFFDAEETAIGATIVKNEYERMIDENTRDIIITSCCHSVNLLIQKYFPAE
;
A
#
# COMPACT_ATOMS: atom_id res chain seq x y z
N MET A 1 -10.70 0.30 4.28
CA MET A 1 -11.81 0.20 3.28
C MET A 1 -11.46 -0.91 2.30
N CYS A 2 -12.31 -1.94 2.17
CA CYS A 2 -12.03 -3.15 1.39
C CYS A 2 -12.60 -3.11 -0.05
N GLY A 3 -13.34 -2.08 -0.43
CA GLY A 3 -13.93 -1.94 -1.76
C GLY A 3 -15.19 -2.78 -2.03
N HIS A 4 -15.57 -3.67 -1.12
CA HIS A 4 -16.73 -4.56 -1.35
C HIS A 4 -18.04 -3.78 -1.65
N CYS A 5 -18.28 -2.68 -0.95
CA CYS A 5 -19.44 -1.82 -1.20
C CYS A 5 -19.44 -1.19 -2.61
N PHE A 6 -18.28 -1.05 -3.25
CA PHE A 6 -18.19 -0.62 -4.66
C PHE A 6 -18.58 -1.76 -5.60
N VAL A 7 -18.02 -2.95 -5.38
CA VAL A 7 -18.23 -4.12 -6.24
C VAL A 7 -19.68 -4.61 -6.24
N VAL A 8 -20.37 -4.57 -5.08
CA VAL A 8 -21.73 -5.12 -4.92
C VAL A 8 -22.85 -4.08 -5.01
N CYS A 9 -22.54 -2.83 -5.33
CA CYS A 9 -23.56 -1.77 -5.36
C CYS A 9 -24.50 -1.95 -6.58
N PRO A 10 -25.80 -2.30 -6.38
CA PRO A 10 -26.68 -2.57 -7.50
C PRO A 10 -27.09 -1.30 -8.28
N GLN A 11 -26.84 -0.12 -7.69
CA GLN A 11 -27.16 1.18 -8.27
C GLN A 11 -25.94 1.89 -8.86
N ASP A 12 -24.75 1.25 -8.82
CA ASP A 12 -23.48 1.85 -9.24
C ASP A 12 -23.23 3.26 -8.64
N ALA A 13 -23.72 3.46 -7.40
CA ALA A 13 -23.70 4.77 -6.73
C ALA A 13 -22.34 5.09 -6.09
N LYS A 14 -21.37 4.18 -6.17
CA LYS A 14 -20.02 4.34 -5.61
C LYS A 14 -19.05 4.61 -6.74
N GLN A 15 -18.18 5.61 -6.53
CA GLN A 15 -17.11 5.93 -7.46
C GLN A 15 -15.76 5.86 -6.76
N ILE A 16 -14.75 5.46 -7.51
CA ILE A 16 -13.35 5.51 -7.08
C ILE A 16 -12.78 6.85 -7.54
N VAL A 17 -12.08 7.54 -6.65
CA VAL A 17 -11.36 8.76 -7.01
C VAL A 17 -10.19 8.40 -7.91
N ASP A 18 -10.19 8.90 -9.13
CA ASP A 18 -9.05 8.77 -10.05
C ASP A 18 -8.05 9.90 -9.76
N GLU A 19 -6.86 9.52 -9.35
CA GLU A 19 -5.77 10.46 -9.06
C GLU A 19 -4.71 10.51 -10.17
N THR A 20 -4.95 9.88 -11.31
CA THR A 20 -4.02 9.81 -12.44
C THR A 20 -3.55 11.20 -12.89
N GLU A 21 -4.45 12.17 -12.96
CA GLU A 21 -4.10 13.55 -13.35
C GLU A 21 -3.15 14.22 -12.33
N LYS A 22 -3.33 13.95 -11.04
CA LYS A 22 -2.39 14.45 -10.01
C LYS A 22 -0.99 13.89 -10.20
N VAL A 23 -0.90 12.59 -10.53
CA VAL A 23 0.39 11.94 -10.80
C VAL A 23 1.06 12.56 -12.04
N LYS A 24 0.30 12.80 -13.11
CA LYS A 24 0.83 13.47 -14.31
C LYS A 24 1.41 14.86 -14.00
N VAL A 25 0.72 15.64 -13.16
CA VAL A 25 1.21 16.95 -12.71
C VAL A 25 2.50 16.80 -11.90
N LEU A 26 2.57 15.81 -11.01
CA LEU A 26 3.79 15.52 -10.24
C LEU A 26 4.97 15.17 -11.16
N LEU A 27 4.75 14.33 -12.17
CA LEU A 27 5.79 13.96 -13.12
C LEU A 27 6.30 15.17 -13.96
N GLN A 28 5.46 16.19 -14.12
CA GLN A 28 5.80 17.42 -14.84
C GLN A 28 6.47 18.48 -13.96
N SER A 29 6.49 18.31 -12.63
CA SER A 29 7.06 19.30 -11.69
C SER A 29 8.58 19.43 -11.80
N GLY A 30 9.26 18.42 -12.34
CA GLY A 30 10.72 18.35 -12.40
C GLY A 30 11.36 17.73 -11.15
N ASP A 31 10.57 17.44 -10.13
CA ASP A 31 11.05 16.74 -8.94
C ASP A 31 11.17 15.21 -9.18
N PRO A 32 12.10 14.52 -8.51
CA PRO A 32 12.20 13.07 -8.62
C PRO A 32 11.01 12.38 -7.94
N VAL A 33 10.15 11.76 -8.73
CA VAL A 33 8.97 11.01 -8.24
C VAL A 33 9.32 9.53 -8.15
N ILE A 34 9.27 8.96 -6.96
CA ILE A 34 9.53 7.53 -6.68
C ILE A 34 8.21 6.80 -6.43
N VAL A 35 8.08 5.61 -6.99
CA VAL A 35 6.92 4.74 -6.80
C VAL A 35 7.21 3.71 -5.70
N SER A 36 6.35 3.62 -4.70
CA SER A 36 6.31 2.49 -3.78
C SER A 36 5.33 1.44 -4.29
N LEU A 37 5.86 0.31 -4.79
CA LEU A 37 5.10 -0.72 -5.47
C LEU A 37 4.64 -1.79 -4.49
N ALA A 38 3.32 -1.96 -4.33
CA ALA A 38 2.76 -2.99 -3.48
C ALA A 38 2.96 -4.39 -4.09
N PRO A 39 3.17 -5.45 -3.27
CA PRO A 39 3.37 -6.81 -3.75
C PRO A 39 2.24 -7.36 -4.63
N SER A 40 1.02 -6.83 -4.47
CA SER A 40 -0.16 -7.20 -5.24
C SER A 40 -0.04 -6.90 -6.76
N PHE A 41 0.97 -6.16 -7.21
CA PHE A 41 1.17 -5.90 -8.63
C PHE A 41 1.31 -7.20 -9.45
N VAL A 42 1.86 -8.25 -8.87
CA VAL A 42 2.02 -9.55 -9.54
C VAL A 42 0.68 -10.19 -9.95
N ALA A 43 -0.41 -9.84 -9.26
CA ALA A 43 -1.74 -10.35 -9.59
C ALA A 43 -2.30 -9.78 -10.90
N ASN A 44 -1.86 -8.58 -11.30
CA ASN A 44 -2.29 -7.91 -12.53
C ASN A 44 -1.27 -8.04 -13.66
N TYR A 45 -0.03 -8.36 -13.33
CA TYR A 45 1.10 -8.42 -14.28
C TYR A 45 1.82 -9.76 -14.14
N GLU A 46 1.11 -10.83 -14.45
CA GLU A 46 1.62 -12.19 -14.33
C GLU A 46 2.93 -12.37 -15.12
N GLY A 47 3.94 -12.95 -14.48
CA GLY A 47 5.26 -13.16 -15.07
C GLY A 47 6.16 -11.91 -15.14
N VAL A 48 5.68 -10.75 -14.72
CA VAL A 48 6.46 -9.52 -14.68
C VAL A 48 7.17 -9.39 -13.33
N GLY A 49 8.50 -9.43 -13.34
CA GLY A 49 9.33 -9.19 -12.16
C GLY A 49 9.47 -7.71 -11.83
N ILE A 50 10.01 -7.43 -10.64
CA ILE A 50 10.20 -6.05 -10.15
C ILE A 50 11.09 -5.21 -11.09
N GLU A 51 12.13 -5.79 -11.67
CA GLU A 51 13.04 -5.06 -12.56
C GLU A 51 12.31 -4.60 -13.84
N SER A 52 11.52 -5.47 -14.46
CA SER A 52 10.74 -5.10 -15.64
C SER A 52 9.69 -4.03 -15.32
N MET A 53 9.07 -4.10 -14.14
CA MET A 53 8.13 -3.08 -13.67
C MET A 53 8.84 -1.74 -13.43
N ARG A 54 10.02 -1.76 -12.80
CA ARG A 54 10.85 -0.58 -12.58
C ARG A 54 11.22 0.10 -13.90
N GLU A 55 11.65 -0.68 -14.90
CA GLU A 55 11.95 -0.14 -16.23
C GLU A 55 10.74 0.48 -16.92
N ALA A 56 9.57 -0.16 -16.80
CA ALA A 56 8.32 0.36 -17.36
C ALA A 56 7.93 1.69 -16.71
N LEU A 57 8.04 1.79 -15.38
CA LEU A 57 7.75 3.00 -14.63
C LEU A 57 8.73 4.14 -14.97
N LYS A 58 10.01 3.84 -15.15
CA LYS A 58 11.00 4.82 -15.62
C LYS A 58 10.67 5.35 -17.03
N LYS A 59 10.17 4.51 -17.93
CA LYS A 59 9.69 4.94 -19.25
C LYS A 59 8.45 5.82 -19.18
N LEU A 60 7.64 5.74 -18.13
CA LEU A 60 6.51 6.62 -17.86
C LEU A 60 6.92 7.97 -17.27
N GLY A 61 8.20 8.13 -16.88
CA GLY A 61 8.73 9.37 -16.32
C GLY A 61 8.98 9.36 -14.81
N PHE A 62 8.76 8.23 -14.13
CA PHE A 62 9.14 8.11 -12.73
C PHE A 62 10.66 8.01 -12.59
N PHE A 63 11.19 8.58 -11.51
CA PHE A 63 12.63 8.56 -11.23
C PHE A 63 13.09 7.14 -10.87
N ASP A 64 12.35 6.46 -9.98
CA ASP A 64 12.62 5.07 -9.60
C ASP A 64 11.37 4.40 -9.01
N ALA A 65 11.47 3.10 -8.74
CA ALA A 65 10.45 2.33 -8.06
C ALA A 65 11.08 1.39 -7.01
N GLU A 66 10.47 1.31 -5.85
CA GLU A 66 10.88 0.42 -4.76
C GLU A 66 9.72 -0.47 -4.33
N GLU A 67 10.04 -1.64 -3.78
CA GLU A 67 9.03 -2.53 -3.23
C GLU A 67 8.61 -2.07 -1.84
N THR A 68 7.32 -1.88 -1.63
CA THR A 68 6.74 -1.62 -0.30
C THR A 68 7.10 -2.72 0.72
N ALA A 69 7.39 -3.94 0.25
CA ALA A 69 7.85 -5.06 1.06
C ALA A 69 9.14 -4.78 1.85
N ILE A 70 10.02 -3.91 1.35
CA ILE A 70 11.24 -3.48 2.06
C ILE A 70 10.84 -2.76 3.36
N GLY A 71 9.90 -1.82 3.27
CA GLY A 71 9.37 -1.13 4.44
C GLY A 71 8.68 -2.08 5.41
N ALA A 72 7.92 -3.06 4.90
CA ALA A 72 7.29 -4.08 5.72
C ALA A 72 8.32 -4.91 6.52
N THR A 73 9.47 -5.22 5.92
CA THR A 73 10.56 -5.93 6.60
C THR A 73 11.14 -5.10 7.75
N ILE A 74 11.32 -3.79 7.55
CA ILE A 74 11.80 -2.87 8.60
C ILE A 74 10.81 -2.85 9.77
N VAL A 75 9.52 -2.70 9.49
CA VAL A 75 8.46 -2.69 10.51
C VAL A 75 8.37 -4.04 11.23
N LYS A 76 8.49 -5.16 10.51
CA LYS A 76 8.53 -6.50 11.10
C LYS A 76 9.67 -6.64 12.12
N ASN A 77 10.86 -6.16 11.81
CA ASN A 77 12.00 -6.22 12.73
C ASN A 77 11.74 -5.40 14.01
N GLU A 78 11.04 -4.26 13.89
CA GLU A 78 10.65 -3.47 15.05
C GLU A 78 9.62 -4.19 15.92
N TYR A 79 8.67 -4.90 15.32
CA TYR A 79 7.74 -5.73 16.09
C TYR A 79 8.45 -6.87 16.83
N GLU A 80 9.42 -7.52 16.21
CA GLU A 80 10.24 -8.55 16.87
C GLU A 80 10.97 -7.97 18.08
N ARG A 81 11.59 -6.79 17.92
CA ARG A 81 12.23 -6.09 19.03
C ARG A 81 11.25 -5.79 20.19
N MET A 82 10.04 -5.31 19.86
CA MET A 82 9.01 -5.04 20.88
C MET A 82 8.57 -6.31 21.63
N ILE A 83 8.51 -7.44 20.94
CA ILE A 83 8.18 -8.74 21.54
C ILE A 83 9.31 -9.17 22.48
N ASP A 84 10.55 -9.11 22.03
CA ASP A 84 11.74 -9.51 22.83
C ASP A 84 11.89 -8.64 24.08
N GLU A 85 11.61 -7.36 23.98
CA GLU A 85 11.63 -6.43 25.13
C GLU A 85 10.41 -6.57 26.05
N ASN A 86 9.43 -7.39 25.68
CA ASN A 86 8.17 -7.61 26.43
C ASN A 86 7.49 -6.29 26.84
N THR A 87 7.45 -5.33 25.93
CA THR A 87 6.96 -3.97 26.19
C THR A 87 5.43 -3.88 26.30
N ARG A 88 4.72 -4.92 25.79
CA ARG A 88 3.26 -4.99 25.77
C ARG A 88 2.77 -6.43 25.89
N ASP A 89 1.68 -6.62 26.62
CA ASP A 89 1.06 -7.93 26.80
C ASP A 89 0.41 -8.46 25.51
N ILE A 90 -0.12 -7.55 24.68
CA ILE A 90 -0.78 -7.88 23.42
C ILE A 90 -0.28 -6.92 22.34
N ILE A 91 0.09 -7.48 21.21
CA ILE A 91 0.47 -6.71 20.00
C ILE A 91 -0.37 -7.23 18.84
N ILE A 92 -1.21 -6.36 18.26
CA ILE A 92 -1.98 -6.66 17.05
C ILE A 92 -1.35 -5.86 15.90
N THR A 93 -0.84 -6.59 14.90
CA THR A 93 -0.18 -5.98 13.74
C THR A 93 -1.08 -6.05 12.52
N SER A 94 -1.20 -4.97 11.77
CA SER A 94 -1.89 -4.97 10.48
C SER A 94 -1.47 -3.80 9.60
N CYS A 95 -1.15 -4.09 8.33
CA CYS A 95 -1.03 -3.09 7.29
C CYS A 95 -2.38 -2.78 6.61
N CYS A 96 -3.44 -3.52 6.95
CA CYS A 96 -4.75 -3.38 6.34
C CYS A 96 -5.58 -2.29 7.04
N HIS A 97 -5.89 -1.22 6.32
CA HIS A 97 -6.71 -0.13 6.86
C HIS A 97 -8.10 -0.59 7.32
N SER A 98 -8.70 -1.58 6.67
CA SER A 98 -9.99 -2.15 7.08
C SER A 98 -9.91 -2.85 8.43
N VAL A 99 -8.83 -3.57 8.72
CA VAL A 99 -8.59 -4.22 10.03
C VAL A 99 -8.37 -3.16 11.10
N ASN A 100 -7.57 -2.13 10.83
CA ASN A 100 -7.34 -1.04 11.76
C ASN A 100 -8.65 -0.33 12.14
N LEU A 101 -9.50 -0.02 11.15
CA LEU A 101 -10.81 0.58 11.40
C LEU A 101 -11.76 -0.34 12.18
N LEU A 102 -11.70 -1.65 11.92
CA LEU A 102 -12.51 -2.64 12.65
C LEU A 102 -12.14 -2.65 14.12
N ILE A 103 -10.85 -2.72 14.44
CA ILE A 103 -10.37 -2.72 15.82
C ILE A 103 -10.73 -1.40 16.50
N GLN A 104 -10.43 -0.26 15.89
CA GLN A 104 -10.76 1.06 16.44
C GLN A 104 -12.26 1.23 16.73
N LYS A 105 -13.13 0.64 15.89
CA LYS A 105 -14.58 0.78 16.04
C LYS A 105 -15.17 -0.13 17.09
N TYR A 106 -14.70 -1.37 17.19
CA TYR A 106 -15.32 -2.41 18.03
C TYR A 106 -14.50 -2.75 19.27
N PHE A 107 -13.22 -2.42 19.30
CA PHE A 107 -12.28 -2.73 20.37
C PHE A 107 -11.39 -1.50 20.69
N PRO A 108 -11.99 -0.33 21.01
CA PRO A 108 -11.24 0.92 21.14
C PRO A 108 -10.28 0.96 22.33
N ALA A 109 -10.35 -0.02 23.25
CA ALA A 109 -9.47 -0.11 24.41
C ALA A 109 -8.22 -0.99 24.18
N GLU A 110 -8.14 -1.66 23.02
CA GLU A 110 -6.97 -2.44 22.58
C GLU A 110 -6.07 -1.56 21.66
#